data_3eceff522fd2f5246f1daec7ef1cbfef
#
_entry.id   3eceff522fd2f5246f1daec7ef1cbfef
#
_cell.length_a   1.000
_cell.length_b   1.000
_cell.length_c   1.000
_cell.angle_alpha   90.00
_cell.angle_beta   90.00
_cell.angle_gamma   90.00
#
_symmetry.space_group_name_H-M   'P 1'
#
loop_
_entity.id
_entity.type
_entity.pdbx_description
1 polymer ?
#
loop_
_entity_poly.entity_id
_entity_poly.type
_entity_poly.pdbx_seq_one_letter_code
_entity_poly.pdbx_strand_id
1 'polypeptide(L)'
;KVPFKAKPLGADLISISGHKVHGPKGVGALYIKPGLPLPAFIHGGGQEGNFRSGTENVPGICGFGAAVAATDAAADIAKMARLRDLAREILPEVPGLVLIGAQEAPHIVNLSLPGVRSQGIINCLQSEGIFVSAGSACSKGHRSHVLEAMKLAPAVIDGSVRVSFSAENEEADVYALREALWKA
;
A
#
# COMPACT_ATOMS: atom_id res chain seq x y z
N LYS A 1 4.61 3.03 -6.92
CA LYS A 1 5.34 2.19 -5.94
C LYS A 1 5.98 0.94 -6.56
N VAL A 2 5.47 0.49 -7.70
CA VAL A 2 6.10 -0.51 -8.55
C VAL A 2 5.98 -0.01 -9.99
N PRO A 3 7.08 0.18 -10.72
CA PRO A 3 7.01 0.68 -12.08
C PRO A 3 6.41 -0.39 -13.00
N PHE A 4 5.47 0.02 -13.84
CA PHE A 4 4.93 -0.85 -14.87
C PHE A 4 4.60 -0.05 -16.14
N LYS A 5 4.52 -0.73 -17.27
CA LYS A 5 4.05 -0.17 -18.53
C LYS A 5 2.84 -0.99 -18.98
N ALA A 6 1.75 -0.33 -19.35
CA ALA A 6 0.49 -0.99 -19.72
C ALA A 6 0.66 -2.00 -20.87
N LYS A 7 1.39 -1.64 -21.93
CA LYS A 7 1.61 -2.52 -23.09
C LYS A 7 2.36 -3.81 -22.74
N PRO A 8 3.57 -3.77 -22.10
CA PRO A 8 4.26 -4.99 -21.69
C PRO A 8 3.48 -5.82 -20.67
N LEU A 9 2.68 -5.17 -19.80
CA LEU A 9 1.82 -5.87 -18.83
C LEU A 9 0.70 -6.66 -19.51
N GLY A 10 0.34 -6.31 -20.75
CA GLY A 10 -0.75 -6.95 -21.48
C GLY A 10 -2.15 -6.67 -20.93
N ALA A 11 -2.27 -5.67 -20.05
CA ALA A 11 -3.55 -5.33 -19.43
C ALA A 11 -4.45 -4.57 -20.40
N ASP A 12 -5.72 -4.93 -20.42
CA ASP A 12 -6.75 -4.25 -21.21
C ASP A 12 -7.37 -3.07 -20.46
N LEU A 13 -7.46 -3.17 -19.13
CA LEU A 13 -7.97 -2.13 -18.22
C LEU A 13 -7.05 -2.00 -17.00
N ILE A 14 -6.75 -0.77 -16.58
CA ILE A 14 -6.00 -0.50 -15.36
C ILE A 14 -6.66 0.64 -14.60
N SER A 15 -7.11 0.39 -13.38
CA SER A 15 -7.63 1.43 -12.49
C SER A 15 -6.53 1.98 -11.58
N ILE A 16 -6.51 3.30 -11.42
CA ILE A 16 -5.54 4.03 -10.60
C ILE A 16 -6.30 4.94 -9.65
N SER A 17 -5.94 4.94 -8.37
CA SER A 17 -6.50 5.83 -7.35
C SER A 17 -5.55 6.98 -7.05
N GLY A 18 -6.02 8.23 -7.16
CA GLY A 18 -5.20 9.42 -6.93
C GLY A 18 -4.57 9.46 -5.54
N HIS A 19 -5.34 9.10 -4.50
CA HIS A 19 -4.84 9.09 -3.12
C HIS A 19 -3.73 8.05 -2.84
N LYS A 20 -3.47 7.11 -3.75
CA LYS A 20 -2.35 6.16 -3.63
C LYS A 20 -1.01 6.75 -4.11
N VAL A 21 -1.04 7.90 -4.74
CA VAL A 21 0.12 8.67 -5.21
C VAL A 21 0.10 10.11 -4.67
N HIS A 22 -0.39 10.29 -3.44
CA HIS A 22 -0.48 11.58 -2.72
C HIS A 22 -1.43 12.61 -3.36
N GLY A 23 -2.27 12.20 -4.31
CA GLY A 23 -3.33 13.03 -4.88
C GLY A 23 -4.58 13.07 -4.00
N PRO A 24 -5.58 13.90 -4.34
CA PRO A 24 -6.82 13.99 -3.60
C PRO A 24 -7.62 12.68 -3.56
N LYS A 25 -8.43 12.51 -2.50
CA LYS A 25 -9.44 11.45 -2.45
C LYS A 25 -10.58 11.76 -3.42
N GLY A 26 -11.26 10.72 -3.90
CA GLY A 26 -12.41 10.87 -4.81
C GLY A 26 -12.05 11.11 -6.28
N VAL A 27 -10.77 10.99 -6.64
CA VAL A 27 -10.28 11.09 -8.02
C VAL A 27 -9.35 9.93 -8.33
N GLY A 28 -9.35 9.51 -9.59
CA GLY A 28 -8.50 8.45 -10.12
C GLY A 28 -8.52 8.43 -11.63
N ALA A 29 -7.95 7.40 -12.23
CA ALA A 29 -7.93 7.21 -13.68
C ALA A 29 -8.21 5.76 -14.04
N LEU A 30 -8.82 5.57 -15.20
CA LEU A 30 -8.97 4.27 -15.85
C LEU A 30 -8.21 4.28 -17.19
N TYR A 31 -7.16 3.46 -17.28
CA TYR A 31 -6.57 3.16 -18.58
C TYR A 31 -7.46 2.15 -19.32
N ILE A 32 -7.76 2.46 -20.55
CA ILE A 32 -8.50 1.58 -21.47
C ILE A 32 -7.61 1.34 -22.68
N LYS A 33 -7.35 0.09 -22.98
CA LYS A 33 -6.57 -0.27 -24.17
C LYS A 33 -7.26 0.24 -25.44
N PRO A 34 -6.54 0.92 -26.34
CA PRO A 34 -7.13 1.40 -27.59
C PRO A 34 -7.83 0.28 -28.38
N GLY A 35 -9.06 0.56 -28.81
CA GLY A 35 -9.87 -0.40 -29.57
C GLY A 35 -10.65 -1.42 -28.71
N LEU A 36 -10.53 -1.39 -27.39
CA LEU A 36 -11.34 -2.22 -26.52
C LEU A 36 -12.81 -1.72 -26.53
N PRO A 37 -13.79 -2.55 -26.92
CA PRO A 37 -15.20 -2.19 -26.84
C PRO A 37 -15.65 -2.17 -25.38
N LEU A 38 -15.78 -0.98 -24.80
CA LEU A 38 -16.28 -0.80 -23.45
C LEU A 38 -17.57 0.02 -23.49
N PRO A 39 -18.70 -0.51 -23.02
CA PRO A 39 -19.95 0.25 -22.96
C PRO A 39 -19.84 1.39 -21.93
N ALA A 40 -20.62 2.46 -22.17
CA ALA A 40 -20.70 3.57 -21.22
C ALA A 40 -21.18 3.08 -19.86
N PHE A 41 -20.52 3.54 -18.79
CA PHE A 41 -20.92 3.25 -17.41
C PHE A 41 -22.06 4.18 -16.97
N ILE A 42 -22.02 5.46 -17.38
CA ILE A 42 -23.05 6.45 -17.11
C ILE A 42 -23.33 7.20 -18.41
N HIS A 43 -24.56 7.14 -18.89
CA HIS A 43 -25.02 7.85 -20.07
C HIS A 43 -25.38 9.30 -19.75
N GLY A 44 -25.24 10.23 -20.72
CA GLY A 44 -25.60 11.64 -20.57
C GLY A 44 -24.86 12.57 -21.54
N GLY A 45 -24.22 13.60 -21.03
CA GLY A 45 -23.62 14.69 -21.78
C GLY A 45 -22.31 14.40 -22.51
N GLY A 46 -21.82 13.17 -22.53
CA GLY A 46 -20.67 12.75 -23.33
C GLY A 46 -19.29 12.98 -22.68
N GLN A 47 -19.22 13.37 -21.43
CA GLN A 47 -17.95 13.56 -20.73
C GLN A 47 -17.15 12.25 -20.65
N GLU A 48 -15.83 12.37 -20.45
CA GLU A 48 -14.88 11.26 -20.42
C GLU A 48 -14.99 10.36 -21.67
N GLY A 49 -15.08 10.97 -22.86
CA GLY A 49 -15.17 10.27 -24.14
C GLY A 49 -16.41 9.38 -24.26
N ASN A 50 -17.53 9.77 -23.69
CA ASN A 50 -18.80 9.03 -23.57
C ASN A 50 -18.76 7.79 -22.66
N PHE A 51 -17.67 7.54 -21.94
CA PHE A 51 -17.62 6.39 -21.02
C PHE A 51 -18.31 6.67 -19.68
N ARG A 52 -18.21 7.93 -19.19
CA ARG A 52 -18.77 8.33 -17.90
C ARG A 52 -19.23 9.78 -17.96
N SER A 53 -20.48 9.99 -18.21
CA SER A 53 -21.09 11.33 -18.23
C SER A 53 -21.25 11.95 -16.85
N GLY A 54 -21.32 13.26 -16.81
CA GLY A 54 -21.38 14.09 -15.59
C GLY A 54 -20.19 15.04 -15.54
N THR A 55 -20.37 16.21 -14.97
CA THR A 55 -19.34 17.25 -14.86
C THR A 55 -18.07 16.69 -14.22
N GLU A 56 -16.94 16.95 -14.81
CA GLU A 56 -15.63 16.49 -14.35
C GLU A 56 -15.23 17.20 -13.07
N ASN A 57 -14.64 16.46 -12.15
CA ASN A 57 -14.03 17.01 -10.93
C ASN A 57 -12.69 17.66 -11.24
N VAL A 58 -12.73 18.80 -11.94
CA VAL A 58 -11.52 19.50 -12.40
C VAL A 58 -10.52 19.79 -11.28
N PRO A 59 -10.93 20.31 -10.10
CA PRO A 59 -9.99 20.51 -8.99
C PRO A 59 -9.29 19.22 -8.55
N GLY A 60 -10.02 18.11 -8.46
CA GLY A 60 -9.47 16.81 -8.11
C GLY A 60 -8.52 16.26 -9.18
N ILE A 61 -8.88 16.43 -10.46
CA ILE A 61 -8.05 16.01 -11.60
C ILE A 61 -6.74 16.81 -11.63
N CYS A 62 -6.80 18.12 -11.44
CA CYS A 62 -5.61 18.98 -11.37
C CYS A 62 -4.71 18.59 -10.18
N GLY A 63 -5.28 18.36 -9.01
CA GLY A 63 -4.52 17.90 -7.84
C GLY A 63 -3.88 16.52 -8.04
N PHE A 64 -4.58 15.61 -8.71
CA PHE A 64 -4.01 14.31 -9.08
C PHE A 64 -2.86 14.45 -10.09
N GLY A 65 -3.04 15.29 -11.11
CA GLY A 65 -1.98 15.60 -12.09
C GLY A 65 -0.74 16.22 -11.44
N ALA A 66 -0.92 17.16 -10.51
CA ALA A 66 0.16 17.77 -9.75
C ALA A 66 0.92 16.74 -8.89
N ALA A 67 0.20 15.84 -8.21
CA ALA A 67 0.81 14.79 -7.42
C ALA A 67 1.65 13.82 -8.29
N VAL A 68 1.15 13.44 -9.46
CA VAL A 68 1.90 12.60 -10.40
C VAL A 68 3.15 13.33 -10.92
N ALA A 69 3.03 14.62 -11.26
CA ALA A 69 4.15 15.42 -11.75
C ALA A 69 5.25 15.63 -10.70
N ALA A 70 4.89 15.69 -9.41
CA ALA A 70 5.82 15.82 -8.29
C ALA A 70 6.53 14.52 -7.90
N THR A 71 6.07 13.36 -8.40
CA THR A 71 6.61 12.04 -8.02
C THR A 71 7.84 11.70 -8.86
N ASP A 72 9.00 11.52 -8.22
CA ASP A 72 10.13 10.81 -8.81
C ASP A 72 10.04 9.32 -8.47
N ALA A 73 9.30 8.58 -9.28
CA ALA A 73 9.02 7.18 -9.01
C ALA A 73 10.27 6.30 -8.88
N ALA A 74 11.37 6.64 -9.58
CA ALA A 74 12.61 5.86 -9.53
C ALA A 74 13.35 6.09 -8.21
N ALA A 75 13.52 7.36 -7.83
CA ALA A 75 14.17 7.72 -6.57
C ALA A 75 13.35 7.25 -5.35
N ASP A 76 12.05 7.45 -5.38
CA ASP A 76 11.12 7.04 -4.31
C ASP A 76 11.15 5.52 -4.09
N ILE A 77 11.10 4.73 -5.15
CA ILE A 77 11.16 3.27 -5.07
C ILE A 77 12.51 2.81 -4.54
N ALA A 78 13.61 3.41 -5.00
CA ALA A 78 14.95 3.07 -4.51
C ALA A 78 15.11 3.39 -3.02
N LYS A 79 14.57 4.54 -2.55
CA LYS A 79 14.58 4.91 -1.13
C LYS A 79 13.74 3.94 -0.29
N MET A 80 12.51 3.66 -0.70
CA MET A 80 11.64 2.71 0.00
C MET A 80 12.22 1.30 0.05
N ALA A 81 12.89 0.85 -1.02
CA ALA A 81 13.57 -0.45 -1.04
C ALA A 81 14.70 -0.52 -0.01
N ARG A 82 15.51 0.54 0.11
CA ARG A 82 16.55 0.61 1.15
C ARG A 82 15.96 0.54 2.56
N LEU A 83 14.87 1.27 2.83
CA LEU A 83 14.20 1.24 4.14
C LEU A 83 13.61 -0.15 4.43
N ARG A 84 13.00 -0.79 3.43
CA ARG A 84 12.54 -2.18 3.55
C ARG A 84 13.69 -3.13 3.86
N ASP A 85 14.81 -3.01 3.17
CA ASP A 85 15.96 -3.91 3.34
C ASP A 85 16.59 -3.72 4.72
N LEU A 86 16.73 -2.47 5.19
CA LEU A 86 17.13 -2.18 6.56
C LEU A 86 16.16 -2.79 7.58
N ALA A 87 14.85 -2.63 7.37
CA ALA A 87 13.85 -3.24 8.25
C ALA A 87 13.96 -4.77 8.29
N ARG A 88 14.22 -5.42 7.16
CA ARG A 88 14.43 -6.87 7.08
C ARG A 88 15.69 -7.33 7.82
N GLU A 89 16.70 -6.48 7.87
CA GLU A 89 17.96 -6.76 8.55
C GLU A 89 17.78 -6.66 10.07
N ILE A 90 17.19 -5.56 10.56
CA ILE A 90 17.20 -5.25 11.99
C ILE A 90 15.96 -5.74 12.76
N LEU A 91 14.78 -5.87 12.13
CA LEU A 91 13.57 -6.30 12.84
C LEU A 91 13.63 -7.74 13.38
N PRO A 92 14.32 -8.70 12.75
CA PRO A 92 14.52 -10.03 13.33
C PRO A 92 15.28 -10.07 14.66
N GLU A 93 15.94 -8.97 15.05
CA GLU A 93 16.54 -8.84 16.37
C GLU A 93 15.50 -8.80 17.50
N VAL A 94 14.25 -8.41 17.19
CA VAL A 94 13.14 -8.43 18.16
C VAL A 94 12.77 -9.87 18.47
N PRO A 95 12.79 -10.30 19.76
CA PRO A 95 12.54 -11.68 20.13
C PRO A 95 11.19 -12.17 19.67
N GLY A 96 11.17 -13.31 18.98
CA GLY A 96 9.95 -13.97 18.50
C GLY A 96 9.32 -13.33 17.26
N LEU A 97 9.88 -12.25 16.72
CA LEU A 97 9.39 -11.64 15.49
C LEU A 97 9.65 -12.54 14.29
N VAL A 98 8.65 -12.66 13.44
CA VAL A 98 8.69 -13.44 12.19
C VAL A 98 8.36 -12.53 11.02
N LEU A 99 9.23 -12.49 10.00
CA LEU A 99 8.92 -11.86 8.72
C LEU A 99 8.06 -12.77 7.87
N ILE A 100 7.01 -12.23 7.25
CA ILE A 100 6.02 -12.99 6.47
C ILE A 100 6.19 -12.72 4.98
N GLY A 101 6.28 -13.79 4.18
CA GLY A 101 6.34 -13.74 2.72
C GLY A 101 7.72 -13.41 2.16
N ALA A 102 7.80 -13.30 0.83
CA ALA A 102 9.05 -13.10 0.11
C ALA A 102 9.64 -11.68 0.25
N GLN A 103 8.86 -10.72 0.78
CA GLN A 103 9.28 -9.33 1.00
C GLN A 103 9.75 -8.61 -0.28
N GLU A 104 9.15 -8.94 -1.43
CA GLU A 104 9.57 -8.39 -2.75
C GLU A 104 9.06 -6.97 -2.99
N ALA A 105 7.92 -6.59 -2.38
CA ALA A 105 7.37 -5.25 -2.53
C ALA A 105 8.34 -4.20 -1.94
N PRO A 106 8.76 -3.19 -2.71
CA PRO A 106 9.81 -2.26 -2.28
C PRO A 106 9.41 -1.38 -1.09
N HIS A 107 8.13 -1.30 -0.77
CA HIS A 107 7.57 -0.38 0.21
C HIS A 107 6.79 -1.07 1.33
N ILE A 108 6.84 -2.40 1.41
CA ILE A 108 6.06 -3.16 2.40
C ILE A 108 6.94 -4.19 3.09
N VAL A 109 6.82 -4.24 4.41
CA VAL A 109 7.27 -5.35 5.25
C VAL A 109 6.06 -5.91 5.97
N ASN A 110 5.83 -7.20 5.87
CA ASN A 110 4.83 -7.89 6.66
C ASN A 110 5.55 -8.73 7.72
N LEU A 111 5.15 -8.55 8.97
CA LEU A 111 5.76 -9.22 10.13
C LEU A 111 4.69 -9.73 11.07
N SER A 112 5.07 -10.60 11.99
CA SER A 112 4.22 -11.07 13.08
C SER A 112 5.01 -11.21 14.37
N LEU A 113 4.34 -10.97 15.50
CA LEU A 113 4.74 -11.44 16.83
C LEU A 113 3.73 -12.53 17.26
N PRO A 114 4.03 -13.82 16.99
CA PRO A 114 3.14 -14.92 17.32
C PRO A 114 2.82 -14.96 18.81
N GLY A 115 1.54 -15.06 19.16
CA GLY A 115 1.07 -15.01 20.56
C GLY A 115 0.61 -13.63 21.04
N VAL A 116 0.97 -12.57 20.32
CA VAL A 116 0.46 -11.21 20.56
C VAL A 116 -0.56 -10.87 19.48
N ARG A 117 -1.74 -10.39 19.87
CA ARG A 117 -2.75 -9.98 18.88
C ARG A 117 -2.29 -8.72 18.13
N SER A 118 -2.50 -8.66 16.82
CA SER A 118 -2.14 -7.50 15.99
C SER A 118 -2.67 -6.16 16.52
N GLN A 119 -3.87 -6.14 17.13
CA GLN A 119 -4.40 -4.92 17.74
C GLN A 119 -3.57 -4.43 18.93
N GLY A 120 -3.03 -5.35 19.74
CA GLY A 120 -2.11 -5.01 20.83
C GLY A 120 -0.82 -4.37 20.31
N ILE A 121 -0.23 -4.97 19.28
CA ILE A 121 0.96 -4.42 18.60
C ILE A 121 0.68 -3.03 18.04
N ILE A 122 -0.45 -2.87 17.33
CA ILE A 122 -0.85 -1.58 16.75
C ILE A 122 -1.02 -0.52 17.84
N ASN A 123 -1.69 -0.84 18.96
CA ASN A 123 -1.91 0.10 20.06
C ASN A 123 -0.58 0.51 20.70
N CYS A 124 0.34 -0.43 20.90
CA CYS A 124 1.68 -0.16 21.44
C CYS A 124 2.45 0.77 20.50
N LEU A 125 2.51 0.46 19.21
CA LEU A 125 3.19 1.28 18.20
C LEU A 125 2.56 2.67 18.08
N GLN A 126 1.24 2.76 18.14
CA GLN A 126 0.51 4.02 18.07
C GLN A 126 0.81 4.93 19.26
N SER A 127 1.03 4.39 20.46
CA SER A 127 1.43 5.19 21.62
C SER A 127 2.83 5.79 21.48
N GLU A 128 3.67 5.21 20.62
CA GLU A 128 5.00 5.71 20.26
C GLU A 128 4.97 6.58 18.97
N GLY A 129 3.76 6.92 18.46
CA GLY A 129 3.60 7.72 17.24
C GLY A 129 3.81 6.95 15.92
N ILE A 130 3.85 5.61 15.97
CA ILE A 130 4.09 4.76 14.80
C ILE A 130 2.79 4.13 14.34
N PHE A 131 2.39 4.39 13.10
CA PHE A 131 1.13 3.93 12.53
C PHE A 131 1.35 2.80 11.53
N VAL A 132 0.84 1.62 11.84
CA VAL A 132 0.90 0.41 11.02
C VAL A 132 -0.51 -0.15 10.79
N SER A 133 -0.64 -1.25 10.06
CA SER A 133 -1.94 -1.84 9.72
C SER A 133 -1.96 -3.34 9.99
N ALA A 134 -3.05 -3.86 10.55
CA ALA A 134 -3.28 -5.30 10.73
C ALA A 134 -3.56 -6.06 9.42
N GLY A 135 -3.72 -5.34 8.30
CA GLY A 135 -4.07 -5.95 7.02
C GLY A 135 -4.51 -4.91 6.00
N SER A 136 -5.37 -5.28 5.04
CA SER A 136 -5.96 -4.31 4.14
C SER A 136 -7.04 -3.48 4.86
N ALA A 137 -7.19 -2.21 4.48
CA ALA A 137 -8.20 -1.31 5.04
C ALA A 137 -9.65 -1.83 4.90
N CYS A 138 -9.88 -2.79 4.00
CA CYS A 138 -11.20 -3.37 3.72
C CYS A 138 -11.54 -4.60 4.57
N SER A 139 -10.60 -5.14 5.36
CA SER A 139 -10.77 -6.42 6.09
C SER A 139 -11.14 -6.22 7.55
N LYS A 140 -12.07 -5.30 7.85
CA LYS A 140 -12.48 -5.00 9.23
C LYS A 140 -12.87 -6.28 10.01
N GLY A 141 -12.07 -6.63 11.01
CA GLY A 141 -12.38 -7.68 11.98
C GLY A 141 -12.21 -9.14 11.51
N HIS A 142 -11.77 -9.37 10.27
CA HIS A 142 -11.51 -10.72 9.76
C HIS A 142 -10.01 -10.96 9.58
N ARG A 143 -9.59 -12.23 9.73
CA ARG A 143 -8.25 -12.68 9.36
C ARG A 143 -7.98 -12.36 7.90
N SER A 144 -6.72 -12.10 7.56
CA SER A 144 -6.32 -11.88 6.18
C SER A 144 -6.47 -13.16 5.37
N HIS A 145 -7.40 -13.19 4.41
CA HIS A 145 -7.57 -14.31 3.49
C HIS A 145 -6.29 -14.65 2.71
N VAL A 146 -5.41 -13.67 2.51
CA VAL A 146 -4.09 -13.88 1.87
C VAL A 146 -3.20 -14.73 2.77
N LEU A 147 -3.10 -14.39 4.06
CA LEU A 147 -2.27 -15.15 5.02
C LEU A 147 -2.84 -16.56 5.27
N GLU A 148 -4.18 -16.70 5.25
CA GLU A 148 -4.85 -18.01 5.31
C GLU A 148 -4.54 -18.84 4.07
N ALA A 149 -4.59 -18.25 2.87
CA ALA A 149 -4.23 -18.91 1.62
C ALA A 149 -2.74 -19.34 1.59
N MET A 150 -1.86 -18.59 2.27
CA MET A 150 -0.46 -18.98 2.50
C MET A 150 -0.30 -20.11 3.51
N LYS A 151 -1.39 -20.58 4.12
CA LYS A 151 -1.41 -21.68 5.13
C LYS A 151 -0.50 -21.42 6.34
N LEU A 152 -0.42 -20.17 6.77
CA LEU A 152 0.35 -19.79 7.95
C LEU A 152 -0.37 -20.28 9.24
N ALA A 153 0.41 -20.53 10.28
CA ALA A 153 -0.15 -20.90 11.57
C ALA A 153 -1.07 -19.79 12.12
N PRO A 154 -2.21 -20.12 12.77
CA PRO A 154 -3.13 -19.12 13.30
C PRO A 154 -2.46 -18.05 14.18
N ALA A 155 -1.53 -18.45 15.05
CA ALA A 155 -0.79 -17.51 15.89
C ALA A 155 0.03 -16.49 15.09
N VAL A 156 0.59 -16.87 13.95
CA VAL A 156 1.31 -15.97 13.04
C VAL A 156 0.34 -15.00 12.36
N ILE A 157 -0.83 -15.49 11.93
CA ILE A 157 -1.85 -14.66 11.29
C ILE A 157 -2.40 -13.61 12.26
N ASP A 158 -2.74 -14.05 13.49
CA ASP A 158 -3.36 -13.20 14.51
C ASP A 158 -2.42 -12.09 15.03
N GLY A 159 -1.11 -12.35 15.01
CA GLY A 159 -0.07 -11.38 15.40
C GLY A 159 0.50 -10.56 14.22
N SER A 160 -0.09 -10.69 13.02
CA SER A 160 0.49 -10.05 11.84
C SER A 160 0.17 -8.56 11.74
N VAL A 161 1.19 -7.77 11.39
CA VAL A 161 1.06 -6.36 11.04
C VAL A 161 1.83 -6.05 9.76
N ARG A 162 1.30 -5.10 9.00
CA ARG A 162 1.92 -4.60 7.77
C ARG A 162 2.50 -3.23 8.01
N VAL A 163 3.81 -3.11 7.83
CA VAL A 163 4.55 -1.86 7.77
C VAL A 163 4.59 -1.40 6.31
N SER A 164 4.30 -0.12 6.07
CA SER A 164 4.31 0.45 4.73
C SER A 164 5.15 1.72 4.73
N PHE A 165 6.17 1.76 3.89
CA PHE A 165 7.05 2.91 3.72
C PHE A 165 6.56 3.86 2.62
N SER A 166 6.88 5.14 2.79
CA SER A 166 6.80 6.18 1.76
C SER A 166 8.19 6.76 1.51
N ALA A 167 8.30 7.60 0.48
CA ALA A 167 9.54 8.33 0.20
C ALA A 167 9.88 9.38 1.28
N GLU A 168 8.93 9.71 2.15
CA GLU A 168 9.11 10.67 3.25
C GLU A 168 9.74 10.03 4.49
N ASN A 169 9.70 8.69 4.60
CA ASN A 169 10.32 8.00 5.72
C ASN A 169 11.85 8.04 5.64
N GLU A 170 12.49 7.96 6.82
CA GLU A 170 13.93 7.92 6.99
C GLU A 170 14.35 6.65 7.74
N GLU A 171 15.66 6.35 7.74
CA GLU A 171 16.21 5.18 8.46
C GLU A 171 15.91 5.24 9.97
N ALA A 172 15.88 6.45 10.54
CA ALA A 172 15.52 6.66 11.94
C ALA A 172 14.14 6.10 12.29
N ASP A 173 13.16 6.14 11.34
CA ASP A 173 11.83 5.57 11.54
C ASP A 173 11.88 4.05 11.67
N VAL A 174 12.80 3.41 10.95
CA VAL A 174 12.98 1.95 11.01
C VAL A 174 13.58 1.53 12.35
N TYR A 175 14.55 2.28 12.86
CA TYR A 175 15.10 2.04 14.19
C TYR A 175 14.07 2.29 15.29
N ALA A 176 13.29 3.37 15.20
CA ALA A 176 12.20 3.65 16.13
C ALA A 176 11.14 2.53 16.13
N LEU A 177 10.80 2.00 14.95
CA LEU A 177 9.89 0.86 14.82
C LEU A 177 10.43 -0.37 15.54
N ARG A 178 11.73 -0.71 15.37
CA ARG A 178 12.36 -1.84 16.08
C ARG A 178 12.27 -1.67 17.60
N GLU A 179 12.64 -0.48 18.11
CA GLU A 179 12.61 -0.20 19.55
C GLU A 179 11.19 -0.28 20.12
N ALA A 180 10.19 0.21 19.39
CA ALA A 180 8.79 0.12 19.80
C ALA A 180 8.26 -1.31 19.76
N LEU A 181 8.65 -2.12 18.78
CA LEU A 181 8.30 -3.54 18.71
C LEU A 181 8.93 -4.38 19.83
N TRP A 182 10.08 -3.96 20.35
CA TRP A 182 10.72 -4.60 21.49
C TRP A 182 9.90 -4.45 22.79
N LYS A 183 9.08 -3.40 22.87
CA LYS A 183 8.18 -3.11 24.01
C LYS A 183 6.81 -3.80 23.90
N ALA A 184 6.44 -4.27 22.71
CA ALA A 184 5.13 -4.82 22.40
C ALA A 184 5.00 -6.31 22.77
#